data_5c69e373b88f314b66ecb98460a5df7d
#
_entry.id   5c69e373b88f314b66ecb98460a5df7d
#
_cell.length_a   1.000
_cell.length_b   1.000
_cell.length_c   1.000
_cell.angle_alpha   90.00
_cell.angle_beta   90.00
_cell.angle_gamma   90.00
#
_symmetry.space_group_name_H-M   'P 1'
#
loop_
_entity.id
_entity.type
_entity.pdbx_description
1 polymer ?
#
loop_
_entity_poly.entity_id
_entity_poly.type
_entity_poly.pdbx_seq_one_letter_code
_entity_poly.pdbx_strand_id
1 'polypeptide(L)'
;KNLARVSQTPGRTRLVNFFRVEASDRKDAACMFVDLPGYGYAKVSKSVQEQWGPMIEGYLSARPVLRGVVLLTDVRRGEQEEINLVHWVRERGLELVAVATKIDKLSRGHRAQGLRDLEALLDLPVIGCSAETGEGLDAVWKAVRELLTRPRGIVSKSS
;
A
#
# COMPACT_ATOMS: atom_id res chain seq x y z
N LYS A 1 14.17 16.81 3.00
CA LYS A 1 15.18 15.72 3.03
C LYS A 1 14.64 14.60 2.17
N ASN A 2 15.38 14.23 1.09
CA ASN A 2 15.00 13.13 0.23
C ASN A 2 15.18 11.79 0.98
N LEU A 3 14.12 11.28 1.57
CA LEU A 3 14.09 9.99 2.28
C LEU A 3 14.07 8.80 1.31
N ALA A 4 13.55 9.00 0.09
CA ALA A 4 13.57 8.04 -0.99
C ALA A 4 13.99 8.73 -2.29
N ARG A 5 14.69 8.00 -3.17
CA ARG A 5 15.01 8.51 -4.51
C ARG A 5 13.77 8.47 -5.37
N VAL A 6 13.20 9.65 -5.65
CA VAL A 6 12.11 9.78 -6.60
C VAL A 6 12.67 9.60 -8.02
N SER A 7 12.13 8.68 -8.79
CA SER A 7 12.48 8.47 -10.20
C SER A 7 11.26 8.71 -11.08
N GLN A 8 11.46 9.43 -12.16
CA GLN A 8 10.44 9.57 -13.22
C GLN A 8 10.31 8.32 -14.10
N THR A 9 11.24 7.36 -13.95
CA THR A 9 11.23 6.09 -14.69
C THR A 9 10.59 5.00 -13.85
N PRO A 10 9.48 4.38 -14.30
CA PRO A 10 8.86 3.24 -13.62
C PRO A 10 9.82 2.04 -13.52
N GLY A 11 9.68 1.23 -12.46
CA GLY A 11 10.42 -0.02 -12.29
C GLY A 11 11.85 0.12 -11.77
N ARG A 12 12.20 1.24 -11.14
CA ARG A 12 13.56 1.46 -10.61
C ARG A 12 13.81 0.87 -9.23
N THR A 13 12.77 0.59 -8.45
CA THR A 13 12.90 -0.08 -7.16
C THR A 13 13.06 -1.57 -7.39
N ARG A 14 14.31 -2.07 -7.37
CA ARG A 14 14.66 -3.48 -7.49
C ARG A 14 14.95 -4.14 -6.14
N LEU A 15 14.98 -3.35 -5.08
CA LEU A 15 15.33 -3.76 -3.74
C LEU A 15 14.22 -3.37 -2.77
N VAL A 16 14.08 -4.14 -1.71
CA VAL A 16 13.20 -3.81 -0.59
C VAL A 16 13.85 -2.71 0.22
N ASN A 17 13.17 -1.57 0.36
CA ASN A 17 13.67 -0.44 1.14
C ASN A 17 12.99 -0.38 2.51
N PHE A 18 13.77 -0.13 3.56
CA PHE A 18 13.29 -0.03 4.92
C PHE A 18 13.40 1.40 5.43
N PHE A 19 12.28 1.94 5.94
CA PHE A 19 12.22 3.26 6.52
C PHE A 19 11.73 3.17 7.95
N ARG A 20 12.57 3.59 8.91
CA ARG A 20 12.14 3.75 10.29
C ARG A 20 11.37 5.06 10.41
N VAL A 21 10.14 4.98 10.88
CA VAL A 21 9.26 6.11 11.11
C VAL A 21 8.99 6.22 12.61
N GLU A 22 9.27 7.38 13.17
CA GLU A 22 9.05 7.70 14.58
C GLU A 22 7.95 8.75 14.67
N ALA A 23 7.02 8.57 15.60
CA ALA A 23 6.05 9.60 15.92
C ALA A 23 6.79 10.74 16.67
N SER A 24 6.57 11.98 16.25
CA SER A 24 7.23 13.15 16.85
C SER A 24 6.86 13.40 18.31
N ASP A 25 5.71 12.89 18.73
CA ASP A 25 5.11 13.06 20.06
C ASP A 25 5.34 11.85 21.00
N ARG A 26 5.82 10.71 20.46
CA ARG A 26 6.05 9.47 21.22
C ARG A 26 7.33 8.80 20.75
N LYS A 27 8.41 8.96 21.51
CA LYS A 27 9.70 8.31 21.21
C LYS A 27 9.65 6.78 21.16
N ASP A 28 8.66 6.17 21.81
CA ASP A 28 8.50 4.71 21.91
C ASP A 28 7.62 4.10 20.81
N ALA A 29 7.03 4.90 19.94
CA ALA A 29 6.16 4.46 18.87
C ALA A 29 6.87 4.53 17.50
N ALA A 30 7.92 3.71 17.33
CA ALA A 30 8.58 3.54 16.05
C ALA A 30 7.95 2.38 15.27
N CYS A 31 7.73 2.58 13.97
CA CYS A 31 7.37 1.51 13.05
C CYS A 31 8.31 1.47 11.86
N MET A 32 8.34 0.34 11.16
CA MET A 32 9.09 0.21 9.92
C MET A 32 8.12 0.25 8.75
N PHE A 33 8.29 1.21 7.85
CA PHE A 33 7.71 1.14 6.53
C PHE A 33 8.66 0.39 5.61
N VAL A 34 8.09 -0.51 4.84
CA VAL A 34 8.84 -1.28 3.86
C VAL A 34 8.27 -0.98 2.49
N ASP A 35 9.08 -0.32 1.68
CA ASP A 35 8.77 -0.03 0.29
C ASP A 35 9.19 -1.23 -0.56
N LEU A 36 8.18 -1.88 -1.12
CA LEU A 36 8.35 -3.02 -2.01
C LEU A 36 8.37 -2.53 -3.45
N PRO A 37 9.05 -3.23 -4.37
CA PRO A 37 8.96 -2.95 -5.80
C PRO A 37 7.51 -2.86 -6.25
N GLY A 38 7.19 -1.84 -7.06
CA GLY A 38 5.80 -1.56 -7.48
C GLY A 38 5.18 -2.75 -8.19
N TYR A 39 4.11 -3.28 -7.63
CA TYR A 39 3.29 -4.33 -8.23
C TYR A 39 2.46 -3.71 -9.35
N GLY A 40 2.43 -4.31 -10.55
CA GLY A 40 1.54 -3.84 -11.64
C GLY A 40 2.09 -2.76 -12.58
N TYR A 41 3.36 -2.41 -12.54
CA TYR A 41 3.91 -1.49 -13.54
C TYR A 41 4.08 -2.17 -14.91
N ALA A 42 3.19 -1.87 -15.84
CA ALA A 42 3.16 -2.39 -17.23
C ALA A 42 4.44 -2.17 -18.07
N LYS A 43 5.43 -1.44 -17.54
CA LYS A 43 6.72 -1.17 -18.20
C LYS A 43 7.88 -2.04 -17.72
N VAL A 44 7.59 -3.00 -16.86
CA VAL A 44 8.61 -3.94 -16.38
C VAL A 44 8.46 -5.23 -17.18
N SER A 45 9.57 -5.81 -17.63
CA SER A 45 9.54 -7.07 -18.38
C SER A 45 8.85 -8.17 -17.58
N LYS A 46 8.12 -9.07 -18.26
CA LYS A 46 7.45 -10.21 -17.62
C LYS A 46 8.38 -10.98 -16.67
N SER A 47 9.65 -11.17 -17.07
CA SER A 47 10.65 -11.85 -16.25
C SER A 47 10.97 -11.17 -14.92
N VAL A 48 10.82 -9.84 -14.83
CA VAL A 48 11.00 -9.10 -13.58
C VAL A 48 9.73 -9.16 -12.73
N GLN A 49 8.54 -9.13 -13.34
CA GLN A 49 7.26 -9.33 -12.64
C GLN A 49 7.20 -10.73 -12.01
N GLU A 50 7.63 -11.76 -12.73
CA GLU A 50 7.71 -13.15 -12.23
C GLU A 50 8.64 -13.31 -11.02
N GLN A 51 9.69 -12.49 -10.92
CA GLN A 51 10.59 -12.50 -9.76
C GLN A 51 10.03 -11.74 -8.55
N TRP A 52 9.17 -10.76 -8.76
CA TRP A 52 8.62 -9.94 -7.67
C TRP A 52 7.56 -10.67 -6.85
N GLY A 53 6.71 -11.46 -7.47
CA GLY A 53 5.70 -12.24 -6.77
C GLY A 53 6.31 -13.08 -5.64
N PRO A 54 7.25 -14.00 -5.93
CA PRO A 54 7.90 -14.83 -4.92
C PRO A 54 8.67 -14.02 -3.86
N MET A 55 9.28 -12.88 -4.25
CA MET A 55 10.00 -12.01 -3.29
C MET A 55 9.04 -11.33 -2.32
N ILE A 56 7.93 -10.78 -2.82
CA ILE A 56 6.90 -10.14 -2.00
C ILE A 56 6.22 -11.18 -1.11
N GLU A 57 5.86 -12.31 -1.66
CA GLU A 57 5.28 -13.43 -0.92
C GLU A 57 6.21 -13.92 0.19
N GLY A 58 7.47 -14.15 -0.12
CA GLY A 58 8.48 -14.55 0.86
C GLY A 58 8.65 -13.51 1.95
N TYR A 59 8.67 -12.23 1.59
CA TYR A 59 8.77 -11.14 2.56
C TYR A 59 7.56 -11.09 3.51
N LEU A 60 6.35 -11.09 2.95
CA LEU A 60 5.12 -10.93 3.72
C LEU A 60 4.81 -12.17 4.59
N SER A 61 5.14 -13.37 4.10
CA SER A 61 4.91 -14.63 4.81
C SER A 61 5.89 -14.87 5.96
N ALA A 62 7.15 -14.44 5.80
CA ALA A 62 8.22 -14.73 6.74
C ALA A 62 8.29 -13.78 7.95
N ARG A 63 7.44 -12.75 8.01
CA ARG A 63 7.57 -11.72 9.06
C ARG A 63 6.45 -11.71 10.08
N PRO A 64 6.68 -12.28 11.27
CA PRO A 64 5.67 -12.29 12.35
C PRO A 64 5.36 -10.89 12.89
N VAL A 65 6.23 -9.90 12.67
CA VAL A 65 6.05 -8.51 13.11
C VAL A 65 5.25 -7.65 12.11
N LEU A 66 4.92 -8.18 10.94
CA LEU A 66 4.11 -7.47 9.95
C LEU A 66 2.72 -7.17 10.52
N ARG A 67 2.30 -5.92 10.48
CA ARG A 67 1.01 -5.46 11.02
C ARG A 67 -0.06 -5.33 9.96
N GLY A 68 0.32 -5.03 8.74
CA GLY A 68 -0.59 -4.87 7.62
C GLY A 68 0.11 -4.37 6.38
N VAL A 69 -0.68 -4.18 5.34
CA VAL A 69 -0.25 -3.72 4.03
C VAL A 69 -0.96 -2.41 3.71
N VAL A 70 -0.24 -1.45 3.16
CA VAL A 70 -0.81 -0.25 2.58
C VAL A 70 -0.68 -0.37 1.06
N LEU A 71 -1.81 -0.54 0.38
CA LEU A 71 -1.88 -0.56 -1.08
C LEU A 71 -2.01 0.88 -1.57
N LEU A 72 -1.05 1.32 -2.38
CA LEU A 72 -1.08 2.63 -3.04
C LEU A 72 -1.47 2.45 -4.51
N THR A 73 -2.58 3.01 -4.93
CA THR A 73 -2.99 3.05 -6.33
C THR A 73 -3.20 4.48 -6.83
N ASP A 74 -3.10 4.72 -8.12
CA ASP A 74 -3.44 6.01 -8.73
C ASP A 74 -4.96 6.09 -8.89
N VAL A 75 -5.60 7.16 -8.39
CA VAL A 75 -7.06 7.34 -8.44
C VAL A 75 -7.66 7.20 -9.84
N ARG A 76 -6.84 7.35 -10.87
CA ARG A 76 -7.25 7.26 -12.28
C ARG A 76 -7.10 5.85 -12.86
N ARG A 77 -6.60 4.91 -12.07
CA ARG A 77 -6.29 3.55 -12.48
C ARG A 77 -6.87 2.57 -11.48
N GLY A 78 -7.36 1.48 -11.97
CA GLY A 78 -7.68 0.30 -11.20
C GLY A 78 -7.40 -0.87 -12.12
N GLU A 79 -6.45 -1.69 -11.78
CA GLU A 79 -5.96 -2.78 -12.62
C GLU A 79 -6.21 -4.13 -11.92
N GLN A 80 -6.18 -5.21 -12.66
CA GLN A 80 -6.41 -6.56 -12.13
C GLN A 80 -5.38 -6.95 -11.06
N GLU A 81 -4.19 -6.36 -11.14
CA GLU A 81 -3.10 -6.60 -10.21
C GLU A 81 -3.43 -6.16 -8.78
N GLU A 82 -4.10 -5.01 -8.62
CA GLU A 82 -4.53 -4.56 -7.29
C GLU A 82 -5.58 -5.49 -6.70
N ILE A 83 -6.52 -5.98 -7.51
CA ILE A 83 -7.53 -6.97 -7.08
C ILE A 83 -6.83 -8.24 -6.60
N ASN A 84 -5.90 -8.77 -7.38
CA ASN A 84 -5.14 -9.97 -7.05
C ASN A 84 -4.36 -9.80 -5.74
N LEU A 85 -3.74 -8.62 -5.53
CA LEU A 85 -3.02 -8.31 -4.30
C LEU A 85 -3.98 -8.25 -3.09
N VAL A 86 -5.15 -7.62 -3.23
CA VAL A 86 -6.15 -7.56 -2.17
C VAL A 86 -6.60 -8.97 -1.76
N HIS A 87 -6.92 -9.82 -2.72
CA HIS A 87 -7.29 -11.22 -2.45
C HIS A 87 -6.17 -11.96 -1.74
N TRP A 88 -4.95 -11.86 -2.26
CA TRP A 88 -3.79 -12.52 -1.70
C TRP A 88 -3.50 -12.10 -0.24
N VAL A 89 -3.62 -10.80 0.07
CA VAL A 89 -3.44 -10.26 1.44
C VAL A 89 -4.53 -10.78 2.38
N ARG A 90 -5.80 -10.78 1.92
CA ARG A 90 -6.96 -11.29 2.68
C ARG A 90 -6.85 -12.78 3.01
N GLU A 91 -6.47 -13.60 2.03
CA GLU A 91 -6.26 -15.06 2.23
C GLU A 91 -5.24 -15.38 3.31
N ARG A 92 -4.29 -14.47 3.55
CA ARG A 92 -3.26 -14.61 4.59
C ARG A 92 -3.64 -13.98 5.92
N GLY A 93 -4.88 -13.50 6.04
CA GLY A 93 -5.37 -12.84 7.26
C GLY A 93 -4.61 -11.58 7.61
N LEU A 94 -4.00 -10.92 6.62
CA LEU A 94 -3.31 -9.65 6.81
C LEU A 94 -4.31 -8.50 6.65
N GLU A 95 -4.19 -7.50 7.52
CA GLU A 95 -4.94 -6.26 7.40
C GLU A 95 -4.43 -5.44 6.20
N LEU A 96 -5.35 -4.77 5.50
CA LEU A 96 -5.02 -3.95 4.34
C LEU A 96 -5.73 -2.59 4.41
N VAL A 97 -4.99 -1.55 4.09
CA VAL A 97 -5.51 -0.20 3.86
C VAL A 97 -5.27 0.17 2.40
N ALA A 98 -6.35 0.47 1.66
CA ALA A 98 -6.23 0.97 0.29
C ALA A 98 -6.22 2.50 0.28
N VAL A 99 -5.28 3.05 -0.47
CA VAL A 99 -5.07 4.48 -0.61
C VAL A 99 -5.01 4.87 -2.08
N ALA A 100 -5.98 5.68 -2.52
CA ALA A 100 -5.97 6.28 -3.85
C ALA A 100 -5.12 7.55 -3.83
N THR A 101 -4.00 7.52 -4.51
CA THR A 101 -3.08 8.64 -4.62
C THR A 101 -3.43 9.57 -5.77
N LYS A 102 -2.85 10.78 -5.80
CA LYS A 102 -2.96 11.75 -6.88
C LYS A 102 -4.38 12.27 -7.13
N ILE A 103 -5.20 12.38 -6.08
CA ILE A 103 -6.56 12.94 -6.20
C ILE A 103 -6.55 14.38 -6.72
N ASP A 104 -5.44 15.12 -6.55
CA ASP A 104 -5.21 16.45 -7.11
C ASP A 104 -5.25 16.49 -8.65
N LYS A 105 -5.03 15.38 -9.32
CA LYS A 105 -5.08 15.27 -10.79
C LYS A 105 -6.51 15.14 -11.34
N LEU A 106 -7.51 15.01 -10.46
CA LEU A 106 -8.93 15.00 -10.84
C LEU A 106 -9.64 16.26 -10.34
N SER A 107 -10.64 16.72 -11.11
CA SER A 107 -11.55 17.75 -10.63
C SER A 107 -12.38 17.24 -9.45
N ARG A 108 -12.89 18.14 -8.60
CA ARG A 108 -13.67 17.77 -7.39
C ARG A 108 -14.81 16.80 -7.70
N GLY A 109 -15.55 17.01 -8.80
CA GLY A 109 -16.65 16.10 -9.19
C GLY A 109 -16.18 14.71 -9.56
N HIS A 110 -15.05 14.59 -10.25
CA HIS A 110 -14.51 13.31 -10.67
C HIS A 110 -13.79 12.55 -9.54
N ARG A 111 -13.33 13.25 -8.49
CA ARG A 111 -12.67 12.59 -7.34
C ARG A 111 -13.60 11.63 -6.63
N ALA A 112 -14.81 12.09 -6.30
CA ALA A 112 -15.77 11.26 -5.59
C ALA A 112 -16.18 10.03 -6.41
N GLN A 113 -16.30 10.18 -7.74
CA GLN A 113 -16.60 9.05 -8.62
C GLN A 113 -15.42 8.09 -8.69
N GLY A 114 -14.20 8.58 -8.92
CA GLY A 114 -13.00 7.76 -9.00
C GLY A 114 -12.74 6.95 -7.70
N LEU A 115 -13.03 7.53 -6.53
CA LEU A 115 -12.93 6.80 -5.27
C LEU A 115 -13.99 5.70 -5.17
N ARG A 116 -15.25 5.98 -5.51
CA ARG A 116 -16.31 4.95 -5.52
C ARG A 116 -16.01 3.81 -6.49
N ASP A 117 -15.47 4.13 -7.66
CA ASP A 117 -15.10 3.13 -8.67
C ASP A 117 -14.01 2.20 -8.14
N LEU A 118 -13.00 2.76 -7.45
CA LEU A 118 -11.95 1.96 -6.80
C LEU A 118 -12.49 1.14 -5.62
N GLU A 119 -13.38 1.70 -4.80
CA GLU A 119 -14.02 0.98 -3.70
C GLU A 119 -14.84 -0.22 -4.21
N ALA A 120 -15.61 -0.01 -5.29
CA ALA A 120 -16.35 -1.08 -5.93
C ALA A 120 -15.44 -2.14 -6.55
N LEU A 121 -14.32 -1.72 -7.16
CA LEU A 121 -13.36 -2.62 -7.79
C LEU A 121 -12.62 -3.49 -6.77
N LEU A 122 -12.18 -2.88 -5.66
CA LEU A 122 -11.36 -3.55 -4.65
C LEU A 122 -12.19 -4.21 -3.54
N ASP A 123 -13.49 -3.96 -3.50
CA ASP A 123 -14.41 -4.42 -2.45
C ASP A 123 -13.91 -4.06 -1.04
N LEU A 124 -13.46 -2.82 -0.87
CA LEU A 124 -13.00 -2.27 0.42
C LEU A 124 -12.98 -0.73 0.42
N PRO A 125 -13.05 -0.09 1.58
CA PRO A 125 -12.93 1.36 1.68
C PRO A 125 -11.60 1.87 1.14
N VAL A 126 -11.65 2.98 0.41
CA VAL A 126 -10.47 3.61 -0.21
C VAL A 126 -10.27 5.02 0.32
N ILE A 127 -9.10 5.32 0.85
CA ILE A 127 -8.73 6.66 1.32
C ILE A 127 -8.09 7.45 0.19
N GLY A 128 -8.72 8.55 -0.21
CA GLY A 128 -8.13 9.45 -1.21
C GLY A 128 -7.06 10.35 -0.60
N CYS A 129 -5.92 10.48 -1.25
CA CYS A 129 -4.89 11.43 -0.83
C CYS A 129 -4.09 12.04 -1.99
N SER A 130 -3.43 13.14 -1.68
CA SER A 130 -2.43 13.77 -2.56
C SER A 130 -1.16 14.08 -1.76
N ALA A 131 -0.05 13.53 -2.18
CA ALA A 131 1.27 13.88 -1.63
C ALA A 131 1.71 15.29 -2.04
N GLU A 132 1.16 15.82 -3.14
CA GLU A 132 1.47 17.16 -3.65
C GLU A 132 0.83 18.25 -2.79
N THR A 133 -0.45 18.08 -2.44
CA THR A 133 -1.23 19.09 -1.70
C THR A 133 -1.33 18.80 -0.20
N GLY A 134 -1.00 17.58 0.24
CA GLY A 134 -1.20 17.13 1.61
C GLY A 134 -2.64 16.68 1.91
N GLU A 135 -3.59 16.84 0.97
CA GLU A 135 -4.98 16.44 1.17
C GLU A 135 -5.09 14.95 1.47
N GLY A 136 -5.86 14.60 2.50
CA GLY A 136 -6.14 13.22 2.91
C GLY A 136 -5.02 12.51 3.68
N LEU A 137 -3.83 13.11 3.86
CA LEU A 137 -2.72 12.46 4.57
C LEU A 137 -3.04 12.15 6.03
N ASP A 138 -3.83 12.99 6.71
CA ASP A 138 -4.25 12.74 8.10
C ASP A 138 -5.11 11.48 8.22
N ALA A 139 -6.01 11.24 7.24
CA ALA A 139 -6.83 10.03 7.18
C ALA A 139 -5.96 8.78 6.94
N VAL A 140 -4.97 8.87 6.05
CA VAL A 140 -3.99 7.80 5.81
C VAL A 140 -3.22 7.49 7.10
N TRP A 141 -2.69 8.50 7.78
CA TRP A 141 -1.97 8.32 9.04
C TRP A 141 -2.83 7.73 10.15
N LYS A 142 -4.11 8.14 10.23
CA LYS A 142 -5.07 7.55 11.17
C LYS A 142 -5.23 6.05 10.89
N ALA A 143 -5.48 5.65 9.66
CA ALA A 143 -5.63 4.26 9.27
C ALA A 143 -4.35 3.44 9.54
N VAL A 144 -3.17 3.99 9.26
CA VAL A 144 -1.89 3.34 9.58
C VAL A 144 -1.73 3.13 11.09
N ARG A 145 -2.05 4.13 11.91
CA ARG A 145 -2.00 3.98 13.37
C ARG A 145 -2.96 2.91 13.88
N GLU A 146 -4.15 2.82 13.30
CA GLU A 146 -5.10 1.75 13.61
C GLU A 146 -4.56 0.37 13.26
N LEU A 147 -3.91 0.21 12.10
CA LEU A 147 -3.22 -1.04 11.74
C LEU A 147 -2.15 -1.45 12.77
N LEU A 148 -1.38 -0.48 13.25
CA LEU A 148 -0.30 -0.74 14.21
C LEU A 148 -0.81 -1.18 15.58
N THR A 149 -2.00 -0.73 15.99
CA THR A 149 -2.59 -0.99 17.31
C THR A 149 -3.51 -2.22 17.34
N ARG A 150 -4.00 -2.68 16.19
CA ARG A 150 -4.85 -3.88 16.12
C ARG A 150 -4.06 -5.13 16.49
N PRO A 151 -4.63 -6.02 17.34
CA PRO A 151 -4.07 -7.33 17.54
C PRO A 151 -4.08 -8.08 16.21
N ARG A 152 -2.99 -8.77 15.89
CA ARG A 152 -2.92 -9.62 14.69
C ARG A 152 -4.01 -10.68 14.78
N GLY A 153 -4.88 -10.76 13.77
CA GLY A 153 -5.85 -11.84 13.67
C GLY A 153 -5.10 -13.17 13.73
N ILE A 154 -5.46 -14.01 14.69
CA ILE A 154 -4.96 -15.38 14.75
C ILE A 154 -5.59 -16.10 13.58
N VAL A 155 -4.83 -16.29 12.50
CA VAL A 155 -5.24 -17.22 11.45
C VAL A 155 -5.24 -18.61 12.11
N SER A 156 -6.41 -19.08 12.50
CA SER A 156 -6.58 -20.47 12.89
C SER A 156 -6.23 -21.30 11.65
N LYS A 157 -5.10 -21.99 11.69
CA LYS A 157 -4.80 -23.03 10.72
C LYS A 157 -5.89 -24.07 10.90
N SER A 158 -6.87 -24.07 10.00
CA SER A 158 -7.75 -25.23 9.82
C SER A 158 -6.86 -26.36 9.32
N SER A 159 -6.75 -27.37 10.16
CA SER A 159 -6.07 -28.64 9.88
C SER A 159 -6.81 -29.38 8.79
#